data_07a920363bbab4f91837e4813c19b307
#
_entry.id   07a920363bbab4f91837e4813c19b307
#
_cell.length_a   1.000
_cell.length_b   1.000
_cell.length_c   1.000
_cell.angle_alpha   90.00
_cell.angle_beta   90.00
_cell.angle_gamma   90.00
#
_symmetry.space_group_name_H-M   'P 1'
#
loop_
_entity.id
_entity.type
_entity.pdbx_description
1 polymer ?
#
loop_
_entity_poly.entity_id
_entity_poly.type
_entity_poly.pdbx_seq_one_letter_code
_entity_poly.pdbx_strand_id
1 'polypeptide(L)'
;MTGGGTDPEMMDILQKYIFGEVFRTGDLDIKTREMITCVSLTAMQQLPQLKSHAGAALNTGVTPIELREAIYQCAPIIGFPKVLNALGTINSTFTERGIKLPLEKQETVTEEDRLEKGLAIQKPLYGEAMKELLKDVPGGMGADVARFLTEVHFGDFQTRSGLNTQTRELLTFCVLTVIGAEPQLQSHLQANLKVGNSKETLTAVVIQCMPYIGFPAAIKVLDIIKKA
;
A
#
# COMPACT_ATOMS: atom_id res chain seq x y z
N MET A 1 4.82 18.09 -14.03
CA MET A 1 3.36 18.30 -13.98
C MET A 1 2.96 19.03 -15.25
N THR A 2 2.17 18.42 -16.10
CA THR A 2 1.91 18.82 -17.48
C THR A 2 0.70 19.76 -17.65
N GLY A 3 0.04 20.23 -16.59
CA GLY A 3 -1.17 21.05 -16.67
C GLY A 3 -1.01 22.55 -16.34
N GLY A 4 0.14 22.95 -15.80
CA GLY A 4 0.29 24.32 -15.23
C GLY A 4 0.26 25.47 -16.24
N GLY A 5 0.45 25.19 -17.52
CA GLY A 5 0.42 26.23 -18.57
C GLY A 5 -0.92 26.35 -19.29
N THR A 6 -1.72 25.28 -19.30
CA THR A 6 -3.01 25.25 -20.02
C THR A 6 -4.23 25.37 -19.10
N ASP A 7 -4.11 24.88 -17.85
CA ASP A 7 -5.21 24.82 -16.88
C ASP A 7 -4.78 25.39 -15.51
N PRO A 8 -4.44 26.69 -15.42
CA PRO A 8 -3.88 27.27 -14.19
C PRO A 8 -4.86 27.24 -13.01
N GLU A 9 -6.16 27.42 -13.24
CA GLU A 9 -7.17 27.37 -12.18
C GLU A 9 -7.27 25.98 -11.54
N MET A 10 -7.22 24.91 -12.35
CA MET A 10 -7.22 23.54 -11.85
C MET A 10 -5.95 23.27 -11.02
N MET A 11 -4.80 23.74 -11.47
CA MET A 11 -3.54 23.61 -10.73
C MET A 11 -3.55 24.37 -9.41
N ASP A 12 -4.17 25.55 -9.37
CA ASP A 12 -4.37 26.32 -8.15
C ASP A 12 -5.24 25.58 -7.13
N ILE A 13 -6.36 25.02 -7.58
CA ILE A 13 -7.25 24.20 -6.73
C ILE A 13 -6.49 22.99 -6.19
N LEU A 14 -5.79 22.25 -7.07
CA LEU A 14 -5.00 21.08 -6.69
C LEU A 14 -3.95 21.44 -5.63
N GLN A 15 -3.18 22.50 -5.84
CA GLN A 15 -2.12 22.90 -4.91
C GLN A 15 -2.69 23.31 -3.54
N LYS A 16 -3.74 24.12 -3.53
CA LYS A 16 -4.41 24.54 -2.28
C LYS A 16 -4.98 23.35 -1.53
N TYR A 17 -5.68 22.45 -2.23
CA TYR A 17 -6.33 21.32 -1.62
C TYR A 17 -5.32 20.26 -1.15
N ILE A 18 -4.45 19.75 -2.05
CA ILE A 18 -3.53 18.65 -1.69
C ILE A 18 -2.47 19.15 -0.72
N PHE A 19 -1.67 20.13 -1.12
CA PHE A 19 -0.51 20.57 -0.34
C PHE A 19 -0.87 21.59 0.75
N GLY A 20 -1.94 22.36 0.56
CA GLY A 20 -2.43 23.35 1.53
C GLY A 20 -3.22 22.71 2.69
N GLU A 21 -4.10 21.74 2.40
CA GLU A 21 -5.04 21.18 3.35
C GLU A 21 -4.73 19.72 3.69
N VAL A 22 -4.76 18.81 2.69
CA VAL A 22 -4.63 17.37 2.92
C VAL A 22 -3.31 17.00 3.58
N PHE A 23 -2.20 17.56 3.11
CA PHE A 23 -0.85 17.31 3.66
C PHE A 23 -0.65 17.89 5.07
N ARG A 24 -1.58 18.69 5.58
CA ARG A 24 -1.55 19.26 6.94
C ARG A 24 -2.58 18.66 7.87
N THR A 25 -3.45 17.78 7.36
CA THR A 25 -4.52 17.18 8.15
C THR A 25 -4.08 15.82 8.69
N GLY A 26 -4.20 15.65 10.01
CA GLY A 26 -3.78 14.44 10.73
C GLY A 26 -2.25 14.35 10.91
N ASP A 27 -1.85 13.47 11.81
CA ASP A 27 -0.45 13.31 12.24
C ASP A 27 0.24 12.19 11.44
N LEU A 28 0.54 12.47 10.17
CA LEU A 28 1.38 11.62 9.32
C LEU A 28 2.62 12.41 8.90
N ASP A 29 3.80 11.82 9.06
CA ASP A 29 5.03 12.42 8.56
C ASP A 29 5.05 12.43 7.02
N ILE A 30 5.88 13.29 6.45
CA ILE A 30 5.95 13.50 5.01
C ILE A 30 6.41 12.26 4.23
N LYS A 31 7.27 11.42 4.82
CA LYS A 31 7.71 10.15 4.21
C LYS A 31 6.53 9.20 4.05
N THR A 32 5.74 9.03 5.11
CA THR A 32 4.55 8.20 5.13
C THR A 32 3.51 8.70 4.11
N ARG A 33 3.29 10.02 4.03
CA ARG A 33 2.38 10.62 3.04
C ARG A 33 2.80 10.32 1.60
N GLU A 34 4.09 10.45 1.28
CA GLU A 34 4.58 10.13 -0.06
C GLU A 34 4.51 8.62 -0.36
N MET A 35 4.77 7.74 0.59
CA MET A 35 4.57 6.30 0.42
C MET A 35 3.11 5.94 0.16
N ILE A 36 2.16 6.50 0.93
CA ILE A 36 0.71 6.36 0.70
C ILE A 36 0.35 6.81 -0.71
N THR A 37 0.85 7.96 -1.13
CA THR A 37 0.61 8.49 -2.48
C THR A 37 1.16 7.55 -3.56
N CYS A 38 2.38 7.05 -3.40
CA CYS A 38 2.99 6.13 -4.37
C CYS A 38 2.21 4.80 -4.50
N VAL A 39 1.77 4.19 -3.40
CA VAL A 39 0.97 2.95 -3.48
C VAL A 39 -0.43 3.20 -4.02
N SER A 40 -1.05 4.36 -3.73
CA SER A 40 -2.33 4.77 -4.31
C SER A 40 -2.23 4.88 -5.83
N LEU A 41 -1.23 5.62 -6.33
CA LEU A 41 -0.99 5.80 -7.76
C LEU A 41 -0.61 4.50 -8.47
N THR A 42 0.08 3.59 -7.77
CA THR A 42 0.35 2.23 -8.25
C THR A 42 -0.95 1.45 -8.43
N ALA A 43 -1.83 1.45 -7.44
CA ALA A 43 -3.12 0.75 -7.52
C ALA A 43 -4.01 1.29 -8.65
N MET A 44 -3.97 2.59 -8.88
CA MET A 44 -4.71 3.29 -9.93
C MET A 44 -4.02 3.27 -11.31
N GLN A 45 -2.78 2.79 -11.40
CA GLN A 45 -1.96 2.81 -12.63
C GLN A 45 -1.73 4.21 -13.20
N GLN A 46 -1.63 5.22 -12.34
CA GLN A 46 -1.35 6.59 -12.73
C GLN A 46 0.18 6.80 -12.77
N LEU A 47 0.82 6.17 -13.76
CA LEU A 47 2.28 6.04 -13.83
C LEU A 47 3.04 7.38 -13.98
N PRO A 48 2.55 8.37 -14.76
CA PRO A 48 3.20 9.68 -14.83
C PRO A 48 3.23 10.41 -13.47
N GLN A 49 2.14 10.34 -12.71
CA GLN A 49 2.06 10.90 -11.36
C GLN A 49 2.93 10.09 -10.39
N LEU A 50 2.92 8.76 -10.50
CA LEU A 50 3.80 7.88 -9.71
C LEU A 50 5.28 8.28 -9.91
N LYS A 51 5.72 8.55 -11.14
CA LYS A 51 7.09 9.01 -11.40
C LYS A 51 7.42 10.28 -10.62
N SER A 52 6.52 11.26 -10.63
CA SER A 52 6.68 12.53 -9.91
C SER A 52 6.77 12.32 -8.40
N HIS A 53 5.84 11.53 -7.82
CA HIS A 53 5.78 11.26 -6.39
C HIS A 53 6.89 10.31 -5.92
N ALA A 54 7.37 9.37 -6.74
CA ALA A 54 8.58 8.59 -6.45
C ALA A 54 9.80 9.51 -6.27
N GLY A 55 9.91 10.52 -7.13
CA GLY A 55 10.92 11.57 -6.98
C GLY A 55 10.76 12.39 -5.70
N ALA A 56 9.53 12.78 -5.34
CA ALA A 56 9.23 13.50 -4.11
C ALA A 56 9.51 12.63 -2.87
N ALA A 57 9.12 11.36 -2.88
CA ALA A 57 9.39 10.40 -1.81
C ALA A 57 10.90 10.31 -1.50
N LEU A 58 11.74 10.16 -2.52
CA LEU A 58 13.20 10.15 -2.34
C LEU A 58 13.72 11.48 -1.77
N ASN A 59 13.16 12.61 -2.17
CA ASN A 59 13.54 13.93 -1.64
C ASN A 59 13.16 14.13 -0.18
N THR A 60 12.10 13.46 0.29
CA THR A 60 11.63 13.52 1.69
C THR A 60 12.29 12.48 2.57
N GLY A 61 13.24 11.70 2.04
CA GLY A 61 14.02 10.73 2.79
C GLY A 61 13.47 9.32 2.80
N VAL A 62 12.49 8.99 1.94
CA VAL A 62 12.15 7.59 1.64
C VAL A 62 13.34 6.98 0.91
N THR A 63 13.88 5.88 1.42
CA THR A 63 14.98 5.19 0.75
C THR A 63 14.49 4.43 -0.49
N PRO A 64 15.36 4.15 -1.47
CA PRO A 64 15.00 3.33 -2.63
C PRO A 64 14.47 1.95 -2.24
N ILE A 65 14.99 1.35 -1.16
CA ILE A 65 14.52 0.07 -0.63
C ILE A 65 13.10 0.21 -0.07
N GLU A 66 12.83 1.19 0.80
CA GLU A 66 11.49 1.43 1.34
C GLU A 66 10.46 1.65 0.23
N LEU A 67 10.79 2.46 -0.77
CA LEU A 67 9.88 2.73 -1.90
C LEU A 67 9.61 1.47 -2.72
N ARG A 68 10.65 0.68 -3.03
CA ARG A 68 10.48 -0.60 -3.74
C ARG A 68 9.61 -1.57 -2.94
N GLU A 69 9.87 -1.72 -1.64
CA GLU A 69 9.11 -2.62 -0.78
C GLU A 69 7.65 -2.18 -0.62
N ALA A 70 7.38 -0.88 -0.57
CA ALA A 70 6.01 -0.34 -0.59
C ALA A 70 5.26 -0.72 -1.88
N ILE A 71 5.93 -0.69 -3.03
CA ILE A 71 5.33 -1.10 -4.32
C ILE A 71 5.23 -2.63 -4.42
N TYR A 72 6.23 -3.40 -3.99
CA TYR A 72 6.26 -4.87 -4.04
C TYR A 72 5.07 -5.48 -3.33
N GLN A 73 4.78 -5.06 -2.10
CA GLN A 73 3.68 -5.60 -1.30
C GLN A 73 2.29 -5.35 -1.89
N CYS A 74 2.16 -4.50 -2.90
CA CYS A 74 0.90 -4.34 -3.61
C CYS A 74 0.58 -5.55 -4.52
N ALA A 75 1.58 -6.37 -4.91
CA ALA A 75 1.39 -7.44 -5.88
C ALA A 75 0.31 -8.47 -5.50
N PRO A 76 0.27 -9.01 -4.27
CA PRO A 76 -0.78 -9.94 -3.88
C PRO A 76 -2.18 -9.29 -3.72
N ILE A 77 -2.28 -7.95 -3.74
CA ILE A 77 -3.54 -7.21 -3.54
C ILE A 77 -4.13 -6.77 -4.88
N ILE A 78 -3.32 -6.21 -5.77
CA ILE A 78 -3.78 -5.61 -7.04
C ILE A 78 -3.32 -6.37 -8.28
N GLY A 79 -2.56 -7.46 -8.10
CA GLY A 79 -2.01 -8.30 -9.16
C GLY A 79 -0.64 -7.84 -9.67
N PHE A 80 0.17 -8.82 -10.09
CA PHE A 80 1.53 -8.62 -10.58
C PHE A 80 1.64 -7.65 -11.76
N PRO A 81 0.76 -7.68 -12.79
CA PRO A 81 0.94 -6.81 -13.95
C PRO A 81 0.98 -5.32 -13.59
N LYS A 82 0.11 -4.88 -12.67
CA LYS A 82 0.09 -3.49 -12.20
C LYS A 82 1.37 -3.10 -11.47
N VAL A 83 1.87 -4.01 -10.64
CA VAL A 83 3.10 -3.77 -9.88
C VAL A 83 4.33 -3.76 -10.79
N LEU A 84 4.41 -4.64 -11.79
CA LEU A 84 5.50 -4.63 -12.77
C LEU A 84 5.56 -3.30 -13.55
N ASN A 85 4.43 -2.75 -13.96
CA ASN A 85 4.36 -1.42 -14.58
C ASN A 85 4.88 -0.33 -13.64
N ALA A 86 4.44 -0.34 -12.38
CA ALA A 86 4.88 0.62 -11.37
C ALA A 86 6.40 0.50 -11.10
N LEU A 87 6.92 -0.72 -11.03
CA LEU A 87 8.36 -0.98 -10.86
C LEU A 87 9.18 -0.43 -12.04
N GLY A 88 8.70 -0.59 -13.27
CA GLY A 88 9.34 0.05 -14.43
C GLY A 88 9.46 1.57 -14.27
N THR A 89 8.40 2.19 -13.75
CA THR A 89 8.34 3.64 -13.50
C THR A 89 9.32 4.08 -12.40
N ILE A 90 9.30 3.43 -11.22
CA ILE A 90 10.20 3.83 -10.12
C ILE A 90 11.67 3.51 -10.44
N ASN A 91 11.95 2.40 -11.15
CA ASN A 91 13.31 2.06 -11.58
C ASN A 91 13.87 3.08 -12.57
N SER A 92 13.03 3.63 -13.48
CA SER A 92 13.41 4.78 -14.33
C SER A 92 13.80 5.98 -13.47
N THR A 93 12.98 6.31 -12.45
CA THR A 93 13.28 7.40 -11.51
C THR A 93 14.58 7.15 -10.74
N PHE A 94 14.85 5.92 -10.31
CA PHE A 94 16.10 5.55 -9.65
C PHE A 94 17.31 5.76 -10.56
N THR A 95 17.22 5.29 -11.79
CA THR A 95 18.30 5.44 -12.80
C THR A 95 18.58 6.91 -13.12
N GLU A 96 17.54 7.73 -13.31
CA GLU A 96 17.65 9.17 -13.57
C GLU A 96 18.32 9.92 -12.40
N ARG A 97 18.25 9.38 -11.19
CA ARG A 97 18.88 9.92 -9.97
C ARG A 97 20.24 9.30 -9.65
N GLY A 98 20.76 8.43 -10.53
CA GLY A 98 22.06 7.78 -10.34
C GLY A 98 22.04 6.67 -9.28
N ILE A 99 20.87 6.19 -8.88
CA ILE A 99 20.73 5.07 -7.95
C ILE A 99 21.01 3.77 -8.69
N LYS A 100 21.95 3.00 -8.18
CA LYS A 100 22.42 1.76 -8.81
C LYS A 100 21.39 0.65 -8.69
N LEU A 101 21.08 -0.03 -9.79
CA LEU A 101 20.23 -1.22 -9.84
C LEU A 101 21.06 -2.46 -10.19
N PRO A 102 20.68 -3.67 -9.76
CA PRO A 102 19.54 -3.94 -8.84
C PRO A 102 19.81 -3.43 -7.42
N LEU A 103 18.74 -3.08 -6.71
CA LEU A 103 18.83 -2.78 -5.27
C LEU A 103 19.11 -4.07 -4.50
N GLU A 104 19.68 -3.92 -3.30
CA GLU A 104 19.92 -5.02 -2.36
C GLU A 104 18.65 -5.85 -2.11
N LYS A 105 18.82 -7.18 -2.07
CA LYS A 105 17.74 -8.12 -1.78
C LYS A 105 17.22 -7.95 -0.36
N GLN A 106 15.92 -8.09 -0.20
CA GLN A 106 15.23 -7.97 1.10
C GLN A 106 14.47 -9.25 1.46
N GLU A 107 14.63 -10.33 0.69
CA GLU A 107 14.04 -11.62 0.99
C GLU A 107 14.58 -12.21 2.29
N THR A 108 13.72 -12.82 3.08
CA THR A 108 14.05 -13.43 4.38
C THR A 108 13.58 -14.87 4.49
N VAL A 109 12.96 -15.39 3.43
CA VAL A 109 12.39 -16.74 3.39
C VAL A 109 12.98 -17.54 2.22
N THR A 110 12.88 -18.86 2.35
CA THR A 110 13.16 -19.84 1.29
C THR A 110 11.87 -20.59 0.93
N GLU A 111 11.92 -21.40 -0.13
CA GLU A 111 10.77 -22.27 -0.50
C GLU A 111 10.35 -23.22 0.65
N GLU A 112 11.31 -23.65 1.47
CA GLU A 112 11.07 -24.61 2.56
C GLU A 112 10.43 -23.96 3.79
N ASP A 113 10.70 -22.67 4.07
CA ASP A 113 10.30 -22.02 5.32
C ASP A 113 9.25 -20.89 5.16
N ARG A 114 8.92 -20.51 3.92
CA ARG A 114 7.97 -19.38 3.65
C ARG A 114 6.57 -19.60 4.21
N LEU A 115 6.09 -20.86 4.24
CA LEU A 115 4.80 -21.20 4.84
C LEU A 115 4.82 -20.96 6.36
N GLU A 116 5.83 -21.49 7.05
CA GLU A 116 5.97 -21.35 8.50
C GLU A 116 6.11 -19.87 8.91
N LYS A 117 7.02 -19.17 8.25
CA LYS A 117 7.26 -17.74 8.52
C LYS A 117 6.05 -16.87 8.16
N GLY A 118 5.35 -17.21 7.07
CA GLY A 118 4.09 -16.55 6.71
C GLY A 118 3.00 -16.75 7.76
N LEU A 119 2.84 -17.97 8.29
CA LEU A 119 1.91 -18.26 9.37
C LEU A 119 2.26 -17.49 10.66
N ALA A 120 3.55 -17.31 10.94
CA ALA A 120 4.00 -16.55 12.12
C ALA A 120 3.54 -15.08 12.08
N ILE A 121 3.40 -14.49 10.89
CA ILE A 121 2.84 -13.14 10.71
C ILE A 121 1.31 -13.19 10.65
N GLN A 122 0.73 -14.11 9.88
CA GLN A 122 -0.70 -14.17 9.61
C GLN A 122 -1.53 -14.47 10.87
N LYS A 123 -1.15 -15.50 11.65
CA LYS A 123 -1.97 -15.96 12.78
C LYS A 123 -2.24 -14.91 13.85
N PRO A 124 -1.27 -14.15 14.34
CA PRO A 124 -1.53 -13.11 15.35
C PRO A 124 -2.50 -12.03 14.86
N LEU A 125 -2.49 -11.72 13.57
CA LEU A 125 -3.26 -10.62 12.99
C LEU A 125 -4.67 -11.08 12.56
N TYR A 126 -4.78 -12.22 11.89
CA TYR A 126 -5.99 -12.65 11.17
C TYR A 126 -6.58 -13.97 11.65
N GLY A 127 -5.87 -14.74 12.50
CA GLY A 127 -6.33 -16.06 12.95
C GLY A 127 -6.50 -17.07 11.80
N GLU A 128 -7.54 -17.87 11.86
CA GLU A 128 -7.88 -18.91 10.87
C GLU A 128 -9.05 -18.50 9.95
N ALA A 129 -9.48 -17.23 9.99
CA ALA A 129 -10.69 -16.75 9.30
C ALA A 129 -10.68 -17.04 7.78
N MET A 130 -9.51 -16.99 7.15
CA MET A 130 -9.39 -17.22 5.70
C MET A 130 -9.62 -18.70 5.35
N LYS A 131 -9.18 -19.64 6.18
CA LYS A 131 -9.45 -21.07 5.95
C LYS A 131 -10.94 -21.39 6.03
N GLU A 132 -11.63 -20.79 7.01
CA GLU A 132 -13.06 -20.98 7.16
C GLU A 132 -13.84 -20.37 5.99
N LEU A 133 -13.45 -19.16 5.56
CA LEU A 133 -14.05 -18.49 4.40
C LEU A 133 -13.95 -19.31 3.11
N LEU A 134 -12.84 -20.02 2.92
CA LEU A 134 -12.53 -20.76 1.69
C LEU A 134 -12.90 -22.26 1.76
N LYS A 135 -13.46 -22.74 2.88
CA LYS A 135 -13.72 -24.16 3.17
C LYS A 135 -14.56 -24.86 2.10
N ASP A 136 -15.62 -24.22 1.62
CA ASP A 136 -16.60 -24.80 0.70
C ASP A 136 -16.34 -24.42 -0.78
N VAL A 137 -15.13 -23.96 -1.11
CA VAL A 137 -14.76 -23.69 -2.49
C VAL A 137 -14.75 -25.00 -3.28
N PRO A 138 -15.45 -25.08 -4.47
CA PRO A 138 -15.56 -26.28 -5.25
C PRO A 138 -14.23 -26.94 -5.58
N GLY A 139 -14.21 -28.28 -5.59
CA GLY A 139 -13.02 -29.07 -5.90
C GLY A 139 -11.95 -29.09 -4.80
N GLY A 140 -12.24 -28.55 -3.62
CA GLY A 140 -11.27 -28.49 -2.52
C GLY A 140 -10.16 -27.45 -2.70
N MET A 141 -10.20 -26.67 -3.78
CA MET A 141 -9.17 -25.68 -4.14
C MET A 141 -9.08 -24.51 -3.15
N GLY A 142 -10.05 -24.34 -2.25
CA GLY A 142 -9.96 -23.35 -1.18
C GLY A 142 -8.76 -23.51 -0.26
N ALA A 143 -8.35 -24.78 -0.02
CA ALA A 143 -7.13 -25.06 0.74
C ALA A 143 -5.86 -24.57 0.03
N ASP A 144 -5.80 -24.69 -1.30
CA ASP A 144 -4.69 -24.19 -2.10
C ASP A 144 -4.66 -22.64 -2.07
N VAL A 145 -5.82 -21.99 -2.21
CA VAL A 145 -5.91 -20.53 -2.12
C VAL A 145 -5.47 -20.02 -0.75
N ALA A 146 -5.90 -20.68 0.34
CA ALA A 146 -5.46 -20.34 1.69
C ALA A 146 -3.94 -20.51 1.86
N ARG A 147 -3.37 -21.59 1.31
CA ARG A 147 -1.93 -21.83 1.29
C ARG A 147 -1.18 -20.77 0.49
N PHE A 148 -1.63 -20.45 -0.74
CA PHE A 148 -1.04 -19.38 -1.56
C PHE A 148 -1.06 -18.02 -0.85
N LEU A 149 -2.16 -17.68 -0.18
CA LEU A 149 -2.24 -16.46 0.62
C LEU A 149 -1.16 -16.46 1.70
N THR A 150 -0.99 -17.56 2.43
CA THR A 150 0.01 -17.66 3.50
C THR A 150 1.44 -17.62 2.95
N GLU A 151 1.74 -18.43 1.94
CA GLU A 151 3.09 -18.52 1.37
C GLU A 151 3.49 -17.25 0.63
N VAL A 152 2.61 -16.74 -0.23
CA VAL A 152 2.94 -15.60 -1.10
C VAL A 152 2.75 -14.29 -0.36
N HIS A 153 1.52 -13.96 0.09
CA HIS A 153 1.28 -12.65 0.71
C HIS A 153 2.05 -12.49 2.02
N PHE A 154 1.91 -13.44 2.94
CA PHE A 154 2.57 -13.35 4.24
C PHE A 154 4.02 -13.83 4.20
N GLY A 155 4.34 -14.93 3.52
CA GLY A 155 5.69 -15.46 3.40
C GLY A 155 6.59 -14.60 2.53
N ASP A 156 6.30 -14.52 1.22
CA ASP A 156 7.21 -13.87 0.27
C ASP A 156 7.23 -12.34 0.36
N PHE A 157 6.11 -11.70 0.76
CA PHE A 157 6.01 -10.24 0.79
C PHE A 157 6.06 -9.63 2.19
N GLN A 158 5.32 -10.15 3.18
CA GLN A 158 5.23 -9.50 4.50
C GLN A 158 6.45 -9.76 5.40
N THR A 159 7.19 -10.86 5.18
CA THR A 159 8.42 -11.16 5.93
C THR A 159 9.61 -10.31 5.51
N ARG A 160 9.57 -9.72 4.30
CA ARG A 160 10.71 -8.99 3.70
C ARG A 160 11.19 -7.85 4.59
N SER A 161 12.52 -7.63 4.60
CA SER A 161 13.14 -6.47 5.22
C SER A 161 12.74 -5.15 4.52
N GLY A 162 13.24 -4.03 5.00
CA GLY A 162 13.04 -2.70 4.40
C GLY A 162 11.82 -1.93 4.91
N LEU A 163 10.73 -2.62 5.31
CA LEU A 163 9.59 -2.03 6.01
C LEU A 163 9.17 -2.92 7.18
N ASN A 164 8.78 -2.31 8.29
CA ASN A 164 8.22 -3.04 9.42
C ASN A 164 6.74 -3.42 9.20
N THR A 165 6.23 -4.34 9.99
CA THR A 165 4.84 -4.85 9.86
C THR A 165 3.80 -3.74 10.04
N GLN A 166 4.02 -2.79 10.93
CA GLN A 166 3.12 -1.66 11.16
C GLN A 166 2.96 -0.81 9.89
N THR A 167 4.07 -0.46 9.23
CA THR A 167 4.05 0.28 7.97
C THR A 167 3.43 -0.54 6.85
N ARG A 168 3.73 -1.85 6.76
CA ARG A 168 3.15 -2.73 5.74
C ARG A 168 1.64 -2.83 5.87
N GLU A 169 1.10 -2.98 7.07
CA GLU A 169 -0.35 -3.00 7.30
C GLU A 169 -1.01 -1.66 6.96
N LEU A 170 -0.37 -0.54 7.30
CA LEU A 170 -0.85 0.79 6.95
C LEU A 170 -0.94 0.99 5.44
N LEU A 171 0.10 0.61 4.69
CA LEU A 171 0.11 0.72 3.23
C LEU A 171 -0.86 -0.28 2.57
N THR A 172 -1.04 -1.48 3.14
CA THR A 172 -2.07 -2.44 2.69
C THR A 172 -3.47 -1.85 2.85
N PHE A 173 -3.77 -1.25 4.01
CA PHE A 173 -5.04 -0.56 4.25
C PHE A 173 -5.26 0.58 3.25
N CYS A 174 -4.21 1.33 2.92
CA CYS A 174 -4.26 2.36 1.88
C CYS A 174 -4.66 1.77 0.51
N VAL A 175 -3.99 0.70 0.07
CA VAL A 175 -4.29 0.06 -1.23
C VAL A 175 -5.71 -0.47 -1.27
N LEU A 176 -6.18 -1.13 -0.20
CA LEU A 176 -7.56 -1.63 -0.08
C LEU A 176 -8.59 -0.48 -0.10
N THR A 177 -8.26 0.66 0.51
CA THR A 177 -9.06 1.89 0.44
C THR A 177 -9.21 2.35 -1.01
N VAL A 178 -8.09 2.40 -1.75
CA VAL A 178 -8.08 2.86 -3.15
C VAL A 178 -8.90 1.95 -4.07
N ILE A 179 -8.83 0.63 -3.88
CA ILE A 179 -9.58 -0.32 -4.73
C ILE A 179 -11.00 -0.60 -4.22
N GLY A 180 -11.38 -0.08 -3.05
CA GLY A 180 -12.73 -0.25 -2.48
C GLY A 180 -13.05 -1.66 -2.00
N ALA A 181 -12.06 -2.44 -1.54
CA ALA A 181 -12.21 -3.83 -1.10
C ALA A 181 -12.73 -3.90 0.35
N GLU A 182 -14.03 -3.65 0.56
CA GLU A 182 -14.64 -3.49 1.89
C GLU A 182 -14.46 -4.66 2.87
N PRO A 183 -14.71 -5.92 2.49
CA PRO A 183 -14.53 -7.04 3.43
C PRO A 183 -13.09 -7.11 3.94
N GLN A 184 -12.11 -6.89 3.05
CA GLN A 184 -10.70 -6.90 3.39
C GLN A 184 -10.31 -5.66 4.21
N LEU A 185 -10.90 -4.49 3.91
CA LEU A 185 -10.71 -3.26 4.69
C LEU A 185 -11.03 -3.46 6.17
N GLN A 186 -12.14 -4.14 6.49
CA GLN A 186 -12.53 -4.41 7.89
C GLN A 186 -11.50 -5.30 8.59
N SER A 187 -11.03 -6.35 7.92
CA SER A 187 -10.01 -7.25 8.48
C SER A 187 -8.68 -6.52 8.72
N HIS A 188 -8.22 -5.74 7.73
CA HIS A 188 -6.98 -4.98 7.83
C HIS A 188 -7.07 -3.77 8.77
N LEU A 189 -8.25 -3.21 9.00
CA LEU A 189 -8.46 -2.21 10.05
C LEU A 189 -8.16 -2.82 11.43
N GLN A 190 -8.69 -4.00 11.72
CA GLN A 190 -8.40 -4.69 12.98
C GLN A 190 -6.93 -5.09 13.10
N ALA A 191 -6.29 -5.56 12.01
CA ALA A 191 -4.86 -5.86 11.99
C ALA A 191 -4.02 -4.61 12.25
N ASN A 192 -4.36 -3.47 11.66
CA ASN A 192 -3.70 -2.19 11.91
C ASN A 192 -3.75 -1.78 13.39
N LEU A 193 -4.91 -1.92 14.04
CA LEU A 193 -5.03 -1.63 15.48
C LEU A 193 -4.13 -2.56 16.31
N LYS A 194 -4.03 -3.85 15.95
CA LYS A 194 -3.15 -4.81 16.64
C LYS A 194 -1.66 -4.50 16.48
N VAL A 195 -1.24 -3.96 15.34
CA VAL A 195 0.18 -3.57 15.13
C VAL A 195 0.50 -2.16 15.61
N GLY A 196 -0.48 -1.46 16.24
CA GLY A 196 -0.26 -0.16 16.89
C GLY A 196 -0.59 1.06 16.01
N ASN A 197 -1.21 0.91 14.86
CA ASN A 197 -1.78 2.02 14.11
C ASN A 197 -3.12 2.42 14.73
N SER A 198 -3.29 3.70 15.07
CA SER A 198 -4.53 4.19 15.68
C SER A 198 -5.63 4.46 14.62
N LYS A 199 -6.88 4.58 15.08
CA LYS A 199 -7.99 5.03 14.20
C LYS A 199 -7.73 6.43 13.62
N GLU A 200 -7.10 7.29 14.38
CA GLU A 200 -6.70 8.63 13.93
C GLU A 200 -5.67 8.54 12.80
N THR A 201 -4.68 7.65 12.94
CA THR A 201 -3.70 7.39 11.88
C THR A 201 -4.38 6.86 10.61
N LEU A 202 -5.29 5.88 10.74
CA LEU A 202 -6.04 5.34 9.60
C LEU A 202 -6.96 6.38 8.95
N THR A 203 -7.56 7.24 9.75
CA THR A 203 -8.35 8.39 9.25
C THR A 203 -7.46 9.32 8.41
N ALA A 204 -6.26 9.64 8.90
CA ALA A 204 -5.31 10.47 8.16
C ALA A 204 -4.85 9.79 6.85
N VAL A 205 -4.70 8.45 6.82
CA VAL A 205 -4.44 7.69 5.58
C VAL A 205 -5.57 7.87 4.57
N VAL A 206 -6.83 7.74 5.00
CA VAL A 206 -7.99 7.92 4.10
C VAL A 206 -8.05 9.35 3.57
N ILE A 207 -7.79 10.36 4.42
CA ILE A 207 -7.72 11.76 4.00
C ILE A 207 -6.60 11.96 2.98
N GLN A 208 -5.43 11.33 3.17
CA GLN A 208 -4.32 11.38 2.21
C GLN A 208 -4.70 10.73 0.86
N CYS A 209 -5.53 9.68 0.87
CA CYS A 209 -6.03 9.03 -0.36
C CYS A 209 -7.12 9.86 -1.08
N MET A 210 -7.83 10.73 -0.37
CA MET A 210 -9.02 11.44 -0.86
C MET A 210 -8.80 12.20 -2.18
N PRO A 211 -7.69 12.91 -2.43
CA PRO A 211 -7.43 13.56 -3.72
C PRO A 211 -7.36 12.60 -4.91
N TYR A 212 -7.07 11.33 -4.66
CA TYR A 212 -6.86 10.30 -5.67
C TYR A 212 -8.14 9.51 -5.95
N ILE A 213 -8.94 9.21 -4.92
CA ILE A 213 -10.13 8.35 -5.00
C ILE A 213 -11.46 9.13 -5.00
N GLY A 214 -11.41 10.43 -4.68
CA GLY A 214 -12.58 11.30 -4.55
C GLY A 214 -13.32 11.16 -3.22
N PHE A 215 -14.15 12.15 -2.90
CA PHE A 215 -14.91 12.23 -1.66
C PHE A 215 -15.84 11.03 -1.40
N PRO A 216 -16.62 10.52 -2.37
CA PRO A 216 -17.58 9.45 -2.07
C PRO A 216 -16.90 8.18 -1.56
N ALA A 217 -15.80 7.75 -2.19
CA ALA A 217 -15.03 6.58 -1.77
C ALA A 217 -14.38 6.79 -0.41
N ALA A 218 -13.78 7.95 -0.18
CA ALA A 218 -13.14 8.28 1.10
C ALA A 218 -14.17 8.32 2.25
N ILE A 219 -15.31 9.00 2.07
CA ILE A 219 -16.37 9.08 3.10
C ILE A 219 -16.86 7.70 3.50
N LYS A 220 -17.01 6.78 2.54
CA LYS A 220 -17.41 5.40 2.81
C LYS A 220 -16.42 4.67 3.72
N VAL A 221 -15.12 4.81 3.50
CA VAL A 221 -14.09 4.20 4.35
C VAL A 221 -14.01 4.87 5.72
N LEU A 222 -14.21 6.19 5.80
CA LEU A 222 -14.30 6.89 7.08
C LEU A 222 -15.47 6.39 7.94
N ASP A 223 -16.61 6.05 7.33
CA ASP A 223 -17.74 5.44 8.03
C ASP A 223 -17.42 4.03 8.57
N ILE A 224 -16.62 3.24 7.82
CA ILE A 224 -16.12 1.94 8.30
C ILE A 224 -15.22 2.12 9.53
N ILE A 225 -14.27 3.06 9.51
CA ILE A 225 -13.38 3.34 10.65
C ILE A 225 -14.17 3.79 11.86
N LYS A 226 -15.18 4.64 11.68
CA LYS A 226 -16.05 5.14 12.76
C LYS A 226 -16.80 4.03 13.48
N LYS A 227 -17.22 2.98 12.76
CA LYS A 227 -18.02 1.85 13.28
C LYS A 227 -17.18 0.74 13.92
N ALA A 228 -15.90 0.70 13.69
CA ALA A 228 -14.96 -0.28 14.26
C ALA A 228 -14.55 0.11 15.68
#